data_64f08277e80438572ae297a717a489a0
#
_entry.id   64f08277e80438572ae297a717a489a0
#
_cell.length_a   1.000
_cell.length_b   1.000
_cell.length_c   1.000
_cell.angle_alpha   90.00
_cell.angle_beta   90.00
_cell.angle_gamma   90.00
#
_symmetry.space_group_name_H-M   'P 1'
#
loop_
_entity.id
_entity.type
_entity.pdbx_description
1 polymer ?
#
loop_
_entity_poly.entity_id
_entity_poly.type
_entity_poly.pdbx_seq_one_letter_code
_entity_poly.pdbx_strand_id
1 'polypeptide(L)'
;MASGARVAGWIREQIRLKKEKPIPAHVNFFYCFGGLSLFLIILQLVSGVFMLFFYIPEPDKALQSIVVLSNDVPLGWLFRNLHRWTSTLLLATVFSHMIIVFYLKAYQSPRHFTWLTGVLQLLLVFLLVATGLVLPWDWRSYWSFAMWLDYVNTW
;
A
#
# COMPACT_ATOMS: atom_id res chain seq x y z
N MET A 1 1.41 34.94 19.28
CA MET A 1 0.70 33.88 20.06
C MET A 1 -0.79 33.68 19.68
N ALA A 2 -1.50 34.69 19.17
CA ALA A 2 -2.95 34.58 18.83
C ALA A 2 -3.30 33.71 17.60
N SER A 3 -2.35 33.42 16.71
CA SER A 3 -2.57 32.63 15.50
C SER A 3 -2.73 31.13 15.80
N GLY A 4 -1.90 30.58 16.69
CA GLY A 4 -1.96 29.15 17.03
C GLY A 4 -3.25 28.75 17.77
N ALA A 5 -3.78 29.61 18.62
CA ALA A 5 -5.04 29.37 19.32
C ALA A 5 -6.25 29.34 18.37
N ARG A 6 -6.26 30.16 17.33
CA ARG A 6 -7.30 30.16 16.28
C ARG A 6 -7.27 28.89 15.44
N VAL A 7 -6.08 28.45 15.03
CA VAL A 7 -5.92 27.19 14.27
C VAL A 7 -6.36 25.98 15.11
N ALA A 8 -5.95 25.92 16.37
CA ALA A 8 -6.35 24.86 17.28
C ALA A 8 -7.88 24.85 17.54
N GLY A 9 -8.50 26.02 17.67
CA GLY A 9 -9.96 26.16 17.79
C GLY A 9 -10.69 25.66 16.53
N TRP A 10 -10.24 26.05 15.36
CA TRP A 10 -10.80 25.61 14.09
C TRP A 10 -10.68 24.08 13.92
N ILE A 11 -9.52 23.49 14.23
CA ILE A 11 -9.31 22.04 14.16
C ILE A 11 -10.25 21.30 15.11
N ARG A 12 -10.39 21.77 16.36
CA ARG A 12 -11.33 21.16 17.33
C ARG A 12 -12.75 21.22 16.85
N GLU A 13 -13.16 22.33 16.25
CA GLU A 13 -14.50 22.49 15.71
C GLU A 13 -14.77 21.55 14.54
N GLN A 14 -13.80 21.40 13.62
CA GLN A 14 -13.91 20.45 12.51
C GLN A 14 -14.01 18.99 13.00
N ILE A 15 -13.25 18.64 14.04
CA ILE A 15 -13.29 17.31 14.64
C ILE A 15 -14.65 17.08 15.30
N ARG A 16 -15.18 18.07 16.02
CA ARG A 16 -16.51 17.99 16.66
C ARG A 16 -17.62 17.79 15.64
N LEU A 17 -17.66 18.61 14.60
CA LEU A 17 -18.64 18.52 13.52
C LEU A 17 -18.61 17.16 12.79
N LYS A 18 -17.43 16.55 12.66
CA LYS A 18 -17.31 15.20 12.08
C LYS A 18 -17.80 14.11 13.04
N LYS A 19 -17.59 14.26 14.35
CA LYS A 19 -18.05 13.29 15.36
C LYS A 19 -19.58 13.31 15.56
N GLU A 20 -20.21 14.48 15.41
CA GLU A 20 -21.64 14.68 15.60
C GLU A 20 -22.48 14.26 14.39
N LYS A 21 -21.85 13.98 13.23
CA LYS A 21 -22.58 13.47 12.06
C LYS A 21 -23.06 12.04 12.32
N PRO A 22 -24.37 11.78 12.28
CA PRO A 22 -24.90 10.43 12.46
C PRO A 22 -24.36 9.53 11.34
N ILE A 23 -23.78 8.40 11.73
CA ILE A 23 -23.34 7.38 10.77
C ILE A 23 -24.60 6.73 10.20
N PRO A 24 -24.81 6.74 8.87
CA PRO A 24 -25.94 6.08 8.26
C PRO A 24 -25.98 4.59 8.63
N ALA A 25 -27.18 4.07 8.94
CA ALA A 25 -27.36 2.69 9.41
C ALA A 25 -26.85 1.59 8.42
N HIS A 26 -26.64 1.96 7.15
CA HIS A 26 -26.12 1.06 6.12
C HIS A 26 -24.59 1.01 6.06
N VAL A 27 -23.86 1.80 6.87
CA VAL A 27 -22.39 1.78 6.90
C VAL A 27 -21.95 0.60 7.74
N ASN A 28 -21.51 -0.46 7.06
CA ASN A 28 -20.98 -1.69 7.64
C ASN A 28 -19.44 -1.65 7.67
N PHE A 29 -18.83 -2.62 8.35
CA PHE A 29 -17.37 -2.85 8.39
C PHE A 29 -16.68 -2.79 7.01
N PHE A 30 -17.35 -3.24 5.96
CA PHE A 30 -16.82 -3.22 4.59
C PHE A 30 -16.45 -1.83 4.05
N TYR A 31 -17.03 -0.77 4.60
CA TYR A 31 -16.66 0.62 4.22
C TYR A 31 -15.27 1.03 4.77
N CYS A 32 -14.73 0.29 5.74
CA CYS A 32 -13.41 0.56 6.31
C CYS A 32 -12.26 0.18 5.38
N PHE A 33 -12.48 -0.66 4.35
CA PHE A 33 -11.41 -1.15 3.46
C PHE A 33 -10.66 -0.03 2.74
N GLY A 34 -11.35 1.04 2.33
CA GLY A 34 -10.69 2.19 1.70
C GLY A 34 -9.73 2.92 2.65
N GLY A 35 -10.16 3.14 3.89
CA GLY A 35 -9.30 3.74 4.93
C GLY A 35 -8.13 2.82 5.32
N LEU A 36 -8.40 1.52 5.45
CA LEU A 36 -7.37 0.52 5.72
C LEU A 36 -6.32 0.45 4.60
N SER A 37 -6.75 0.49 3.33
CA SER A 37 -5.84 0.52 2.19
C SER A 37 -4.95 1.75 2.21
N LEU A 38 -5.50 2.93 2.51
CA LEU A 38 -4.71 4.16 2.65
C LEU A 38 -3.68 4.06 3.77
N PHE A 39 -4.06 3.52 4.91
CA PHE A 39 -3.15 3.29 6.04
C PHE A 39 -2.00 2.35 5.65
N LEU A 40 -2.31 1.24 4.95
CA LEU A 40 -1.31 0.30 4.48
C LEU A 40 -0.37 0.91 3.42
N ILE A 41 -0.86 1.79 2.54
CA ILE A 41 -0.03 2.54 1.59
C ILE A 41 0.98 3.42 2.33
N ILE A 42 0.55 4.12 3.37
CA ILE A 42 1.46 4.95 4.18
C ILE A 42 2.53 4.08 4.85
N LEU A 43 2.15 2.94 5.42
CA LEU A 43 3.10 1.99 6.00
C LEU A 43 4.09 1.44 4.96
N GLN A 44 3.62 1.13 3.75
CA GLN A 44 4.48 0.70 2.64
C GLN A 44 5.47 1.78 2.25
N LEU A 45 5.03 3.03 2.16
CA LEU A 45 5.89 4.16 1.84
C LEU A 45 6.99 4.34 2.89
N VAL A 46 6.61 4.40 4.17
CA VAL A 46 7.55 4.62 5.28
C VAL A 46 8.57 3.47 5.36
N SER A 47 8.09 2.22 5.34
CA SER A 47 8.98 1.06 5.42
C SER A 47 9.85 0.91 4.16
N GLY A 48 9.31 1.23 2.98
CA GLY A 48 10.05 1.18 1.73
C GLY A 48 11.16 2.24 1.66
N VAL A 49 10.89 3.49 2.07
CA VAL A 49 11.90 4.55 2.16
C VAL A 49 13.01 4.16 3.13
N PHE A 50 12.68 3.58 4.30
CA PHE A 50 13.69 3.09 5.22
C PHE A 50 14.59 2.01 4.58
N MET A 51 14.00 1.04 3.89
CA MET A 51 14.76 -0.03 3.22
C MET A 51 15.64 0.49 2.09
N LEU A 52 15.21 1.54 1.39
CA LEU A 52 15.94 2.14 0.26
C LEU A 52 17.34 2.63 0.64
N PHE A 53 17.55 3.08 1.89
CA PHE A 53 18.87 3.53 2.35
C PHE A 53 19.90 2.41 2.46
N PHE A 54 19.48 1.16 2.53
CA PHE A 54 20.35 -0.01 2.75
C PHE A 54 20.39 -0.96 1.56
N TYR A 55 19.40 -0.89 0.66
CA TYR A 55 19.29 -1.77 -0.48
C TYR A 55 20.22 -1.36 -1.62
N ILE A 56 20.99 -2.33 -2.15
CA ILE A 56 21.89 -2.13 -3.28
C ILE A 56 21.30 -2.85 -4.51
N PRO A 57 20.86 -2.13 -5.56
CA PRO A 57 20.17 -2.70 -6.71
C PRO A 57 21.16 -3.31 -7.74
N GLU A 58 22.03 -4.19 -7.29
CA GLU A 58 22.96 -4.95 -8.14
C GLU A 58 22.67 -6.44 -7.95
N PRO A 59 22.60 -7.24 -9.03
CA PRO A 59 22.26 -8.68 -8.93
C PRO A 59 23.11 -9.44 -7.92
N ASP A 60 24.42 -9.19 -7.88
CA ASP A 60 25.36 -9.88 -7.00
C ASP A 60 25.31 -9.39 -5.54
N LYS A 61 24.77 -8.19 -5.30
CA LYS A 61 24.76 -7.55 -3.98
C LYS A 61 23.36 -7.40 -3.39
N ALA A 62 22.32 -7.52 -4.21
CA ALA A 62 20.94 -7.30 -3.78
C ALA A 62 20.54 -8.19 -2.61
N LEU A 63 20.74 -9.50 -2.73
CA LEU A 63 20.42 -10.45 -1.66
C LEU A 63 21.25 -10.18 -0.41
N GLN A 64 22.55 -9.93 -0.57
CA GLN A 64 23.43 -9.66 0.57
C GLN A 64 23.04 -8.38 1.31
N SER A 65 22.68 -7.31 0.60
CA SER A 65 22.23 -6.05 1.20
C SER A 65 20.98 -6.24 2.05
N ILE A 66 20.05 -7.12 1.63
CA ILE A 66 18.84 -7.47 2.39
C ILE A 66 19.19 -8.32 3.64
N VAL A 67 20.18 -9.19 3.54
CA VAL A 67 20.67 -9.97 4.70
C VAL A 67 21.30 -9.04 5.72
N VAL A 68 22.18 -8.13 5.30
CA VAL A 68 22.78 -7.10 6.17
C VAL A 68 21.70 -6.23 6.82
N LEU A 69 20.73 -5.74 6.04
CA LEU A 69 19.60 -4.99 6.58
C LEU A 69 18.88 -5.75 7.70
N SER A 70 18.70 -7.06 7.53
CA SER A 70 17.91 -7.84 8.49
C SER A 70 18.67 -8.19 9.76
N ASN A 71 20.01 -8.37 9.68
CA ASN A 71 20.83 -8.89 10.77
C ASN A 71 21.64 -7.79 11.49
N ASP A 72 22.15 -6.81 10.74
CA ASP A 72 23.13 -5.86 11.25
C ASP A 72 22.53 -4.47 11.52
N VAL A 73 21.39 -4.14 10.87
CA VAL A 73 20.75 -2.83 11.07
C VAL A 73 19.73 -2.90 12.21
N PRO A 74 19.79 -1.98 13.18
CA PRO A 74 18.78 -1.90 14.23
C PRO A 74 17.36 -1.78 13.66
N LEU A 75 16.44 -2.65 14.09
CA LEU A 75 15.07 -2.75 13.61
C LEU A 75 14.93 -3.10 12.11
N GLY A 76 16.00 -3.41 11.40
CA GLY A 76 15.96 -3.74 9.97
C GLY A 76 15.06 -4.95 9.66
N TRP A 77 15.14 -6.00 10.48
CA TRP A 77 14.25 -7.17 10.40
C TRP A 77 12.76 -6.80 10.54
N LEU A 78 12.45 -5.83 11.41
CA LEU A 78 11.08 -5.36 11.64
C LEU A 78 10.54 -4.63 10.41
N PHE A 79 11.30 -3.66 9.88
CA PHE A 79 10.88 -2.91 8.69
C PHE A 79 10.73 -3.81 7.46
N ARG A 80 11.65 -4.75 7.27
CA ARG A 80 11.56 -5.73 6.18
C ARG A 80 10.32 -6.61 6.30
N ASN A 81 10.06 -7.18 7.47
CA ASN A 81 8.89 -8.03 7.68
C ASN A 81 7.58 -7.23 7.59
N LEU A 82 7.55 -6.03 8.17
CA LEU A 82 6.42 -5.13 8.07
C LEU A 82 6.11 -4.81 6.60
N HIS A 83 7.12 -4.42 5.81
CA HIS A 83 6.97 -4.13 4.38
C HIS A 83 6.41 -5.34 3.61
N ARG A 84 6.94 -6.52 3.85
CA ARG A 84 6.50 -7.75 3.20
C ARG A 84 5.04 -8.11 3.53
N TRP A 85 4.66 -8.07 4.81
CA TRP A 85 3.32 -8.43 5.22
C TRP A 85 2.28 -7.38 4.80
N THR A 86 2.62 -6.11 4.96
CA THR A 86 1.72 -5.03 4.58
C THR A 86 1.50 -4.96 3.06
N SER A 87 2.47 -5.37 2.22
CA SER A 87 2.28 -5.44 0.77
C SER A 87 1.22 -6.48 0.38
N THR A 88 1.26 -7.66 0.99
CA THR A 88 0.26 -8.71 0.76
C THR A 88 -1.13 -8.29 1.26
N LEU A 89 -1.19 -7.71 2.45
CA LEU A 89 -2.43 -7.18 3.02
C LEU A 89 -2.98 -6.01 2.18
N LEU A 90 -2.11 -5.14 1.68
CA LEU A 90 -2.50 -4.03 0.81
C LEU A 90 -3.17 -4.53 -0.47
N LEU A 91 -2.56 -5.51 -1.15
CA LEU A 91 -3.13 -6.08 -2.36
C LEU A 91 -4.52 -6.69 -2.07
N ALA A 92 -4.65 -7.46 -1.00
CA ALA A 92 -5.92 -8.06 -0.60
C ALA A 92 -6.98 -7.01 -0.24
N THR A 93 -6.62 -5.95 0.51
CA THR A 93 -7.57 -4.90 0.92
C THR A 93 -8.01 -4.01 -0.23
N VAL A 94 -7.08 -3.62 -1.14
CA VAL A 94 -7.42 -2.81 -2.32
C VAL A 94 -8.33 -3.59 -3.27
N PHE A 95 -8.04 -4.88 -3.48
CA PHE A 95 -8.88 -5.76 -4.30
C PHE A 95 -10.29 -5.91 -3.69
N SER A 96 -10.37 -6.19 -2.39
CA SER A 96 -11.65 -6.26 -1.66
C SER A 96 -12.42 -4.94 -1.71
N HIS A 97 -11.72 -3.81 -1.56
CA HIS A 97 -12.31 -2.49 -1.69
C HIS A 97 -12.92 -2.26 -3.08
N MET A 98 -12.21 -2.65 -4.13
CA MET A 98 -12.71 -2.54 -5.51
C MET A 98 -13.98 -3.38 -5.72
N ILE A 99 -14.04 -4.60 -5.21
CA ILE A 99 -15.22 -5.47 -5.27
C ILE A 99 -16.42 -4.78 -4.58
N ILE A 100 -16.20 -4.23 -3.38
CA ILE A 100 -17.27 -3.56 -2.62
C ILE A 100 -17.78 -2.32 -3.36
N VAL A 101 -16.88 -1.50 -3.91
CA VAL A 101 -17.24 -0.32 -4.73
C VAL A 101 -18.07 -0.71 -5.93
N PHE A 102 -17.71 -1.83 -6.58
CA PHE A 102 -18.46 -2.39 -7.71
C PHE A 102 -19.85 -2.86 -7.29
N TYR A 103 -19.96 -3.65 -6.22
CA TYR A 103 -21.23 -4.14 -5.69
C TYR A 103 -22.20 -3.02 -5.30
N LEU A 104 -21.67 -1.96 -4.70
CA LEU A 104 -22.43 -0.78 -4.28
C LEU A 104 -22.77 0.16 -5.44
N LYS A 105 -22.38 -0.19 -6.68
CA LYS A 105 -22.56 0.65 -7.88
C LYS A 105 -22.01 2.06 -7.72
N ALA A 106 -20.99 2.23 -6.88
CA ALA A 106 -20.39 3.53 -6.59
C ALA A 106 -19.53 4.08 -7.75
N TYR A 107 -19.42 3.34 -8.86
CA TYR A 107 -18.80 3.76 -10.11
C TYR A 107 -19.71 4.65 -10.98
N GLN A 108 -21.00 4.78 -10.62
CA GLN A 108 -21.94 5.59 -11.40
C GLN A 108 -21.73 7.09 -11.18
N SER A 109 -22.24 7.90 -12.13
CA SER A 109 -22.20 9.36 -12.02
C SER A 109 -22.77 9.84 -10.66
N PRO A 110 -22.13 10.80 -9.99
CA PRO A 110 -21.00 11.66 -10.42
C PRO A 110 -19.59 11.07 -10.07
N ARG A 111 -19.48 9.80 -9.64
CA ARG A 111 -18.26 9.20 -9.07
C ARG A 111 -17.41 8.39 -10.07
N HIS A 112 -17.71 8.41 -11.35
CA HIS A 112 -17.00 7.61 -12.36
C HIS A 112 -15.50 7.96 -12.45
N PHE A 113 -15.11 9.22 -12.30
CA PHE A 113 -13.69 9.60 -12.28
C PHE A 113 -12.95 9.01 -11.06
N THR A 114 -13.57 9.05 -9.88
CA THR A 114 -12.99 8.46 -8.66
C THR A 114 -12.83 6.94 -8.83
N TRP A 115 -13.78 6.29 -9.50
CA TRP A 115 -13.68 4.86 -9.79
C TRP A 115 -12.54 4.56 -10.76
N LEU A 116 -12.39 5.35 -11.82
CA LEU A 116 -11.32 5.20 -12.82
C LEU A 116 -9.93 5.34 -12.15
N THR A 117 -9.74 6.34 -11.29
CA THR A 117 -8.50 6.49 -10.52
C THR A 117 -8.25 5.32 -9.59
N GLY A 118 -9.30 4.74 -8.99
CA GLY A 118 -9.20 3.54 -8.15
C GLY A 118 -8.75 2.31 -8.94
N VAL A 119 -9.26 2.11 -10.16
CA VAL A 119 -8.81 1.02 -11.05
C VAL A 119 -7.34 1.20 -11.43
N LEU A 120 -6.93 2.42 -11.76
CA LEU A 120 -5.52 2.72 -12.07
C LEU A 120 -4.62 2.46 -10.87
N GLN A 121 -5.03 2.84 -9.66
CA GLN A 121 -4.31 2.54 -8.42
C GLN A 121 -4.18 1.03 -8.17
N LEU A 122 -5.24 0.25 -8.41
CA LEU A 122 -5.18 -1.21 -8.28
C LEU A 122 -4.13 -1.81 -9.23
N LEU A 123 -4.09 -1.37 -10.49
CA LEU A 123 -3.08 -1.82 -11.46
C LEU A 123 -1.67 -1.44 -11.02
N LEU A 124 -1.47 -0.21 -10.53
CA LEU A 124 -0.17 0.24 -10.02
C LEU A 124 0.27 -0.56 -8.79
N VAL A 125 -0.62 -0.83 -7.84
CA VAL A 125 -0.31 -1.67 -6.66
C VAL A 125 0.08 -3.08 -7.11
N PHE A 126 -0.63 -3.67 -8.06
CA PHE A 126 -0.30 -4.98 -8.61
C PHE A 126 1.10 -4.99 -9.24
N LEU A 127 1.42 -4.00 -10.06
CA LEU A 127 2.75 -3.85 -10.67
C LEU A 127 3.86 -3.69 -9.62
N LEU A 128 3.63 -2.85 -8.60
CA LEU A 128 4.59 -2.63 -7.52
C LEU A 128 4.83 -3.91 -6.71
N VAL A 129 3.80 -4.69 -6.43
CA VAL A 129 3.95 -5.98 -5.74
C VAL A 129 4.70 -6.97 -6.63
N ALA A 130 4.36 -7.08 -7.91
CA ALA A 130 5.00 -7.99 -8.84
C ALA A 130 6.50 -7.67 -9.00
N THR A 131 6.84 -6.39 -9.22
CA THR A 131 8.24 -5.95 -9.33
C THR A 131 8.98 -6.07 -7.99
N GLY A 132 8.33 -5.78 -6.87
CA GLY A 132 8.90 -5.90 -5.53
C GLY A 132 9.28 -7.33 -5.14
N LEU A 133 8.58 -8.33 -5.65
CA LEU A 133 8.91 -9.74 -5.45
C LEU A 133 10.22 -10.16 -6.12
N VAL A 134 10.63 -9.43 -7.18
CA VAL A 134 11.87 -9.73 -7.92
C VAL A 134 13.09 -9.05 -7.29
N LEU A 135 12.92 -7.96 -6.52
CA LEU A 135 14.01 -7.16 -5.97
C LEU A 135 15.06 -7.95 -5.15
N PRO A 136 14.69 -8.95 -4.32
CA PRO A 136 15.67 -9.70 -3.55
C PRO A 136 16.69 -10.46 -4.38
N TRP A 137 16.38 -10.75 -5.63
CA TRP A 137 17.22 -11.52 -6.55
C TRP A 137 17.71 -12.85 -5.97
N ASP A 138 16.86 -13.45 -5.12
CA ASP A 138 17.08 -14.80 -4.57
C ASP A 138 16.63 -15.88 -5.56
N TRP A 139 16.87 -17.15 -5.23
CA TRP A 139 16.45 -18.29 -6.05
C TRP A 139 14.98 -18.22 -6.48
N ARG A 140 14.07 -17.81 -5.60
CA ARG A 140 12.64 -17.74 -5.89
C ARG A 140 12.31 -16.60 -6.86
N SER A 141 12.87 -15.42 -6.62
CA SER A 141 12.65 -14.25 -7.48
C SER A 141 13.23 -14.48 -8.88
N TYR A 142 14.42 -15.06 -8.98
CA TYR A 142 15.02 -15.39 -10.27
C TYR A 142 14.15 -16.35 -11.10
N TRP A 143 13.74 -17.47 -10.54
CA TRP A 143 12.90 -18.45 -11.25
C TRP A 143 11.50 -17.94 -11.54
N SER A 144 10.90 -17.16 -10.64
CA SER A 144 9.61 -16.53 -10.91
C SER A 144 9.69 -15.58 -12.09
N PHE A 145 10.74 -14.79 -12.17
CA PHE A 145 10.99 -13.87 -13.28
C PHE A 145 11.30 -14.61 -14.58
N ALA A 146 12.14 -15.63 -14.53
CA ALA A 146 12.48 -16.47 -15.68
C ALA A 146 11.25 -17.16 -16.29
N MET A 147 10.38 -17.75 -15.45
CA MET A 147 9.12 -18.35 -15.90
C MET A 147 8.18 -17.32 -16.52
N TRP A 148 8.13 -16.11 -15.96
CA TRP A 148 7.31 -15.02 -16.52
C TRP A 148 7.80 -14.61 -17.92
N LEU A 149 9.10 -14.47 -18.11
CA LEU A 149 9.69 -14.15 -19.40
C LEU A 149 9.47 -15.27 -20.43
N ASP A 150 9.64 -16.52 -20.01
CA ASP A 150 9.43 -17.68 -20.89
C ASP A 150 7.96 -17.75 -21.36
N TYR A 151 7.01 -17.51 -20.44
CA TYR A 151 5.60 -17.46 -20.78
C TYR A 151 5.27 -16.33 -21.77
N VAL A 152 5.87 -15.14 -21.60
CA VAL A 152 5.66 -14.02 -22.53
C VAL A 152 6.29 -14.28 -23.89
N ASN A 153 7.42 -14.97 -23.95
CA ASN A 153 8.11 -15.30 -25.21
C ASN A 153 7.44 -16.44 -25.99
N THR A 154 6.59 -17.24 -25.36
CA THR A 154 5.88 -18.37 -25.99
C THR A 154 4.60 -17.92 -26.73
N TRP A 155 4.15 -16.67 -26.55
CA TRP A 155 3.01 -16.06 -27.22
C TRP A 155 3.44 -14.98 -28.23
#